data_6187bb1903d0e17aa0d0c0fe9c6410de
#
_entry.id   6187bb1903d0e17aa0d0c0fe9c6410de
#
_cell.length_a   1.000
_cell.length_b   1.000
_cell.length_c   1.000
_cell.angle_alpha   90.00
_cell.angle_beta   90.00
_cell.angle_gamma   90.00
#
_symmetry.space_group_name_H-M   'P 1'
#
loop_
_entity.id
_entity.type
_entity.pdbx_description
1 polymer ?
#
loop_
_entity_poly.entity_id
_entity_poly.type
_entity_poly.pdbx_seq_one_letter_code
_entity_poly.pdbx_strand_id
1 'polypeptide(L)'
;MIVGMPESCPWSALASYGPPNIKWCEARLCAWVNEPANAWSNLAFVAVAVVIVWIARRDRQARDADAPVLRRFAPTVALVGLGSFIYHTSNTYLTQLLDFLGMYLFCGLLLGLNAARLGWLAPRRVMTVVSLGALGLTVVTAVVVRFGAPIQLNIAVLVAAIVITEARCGPARRGAFYLALALLLAGVVASFLDASRRWCDP
;
A
#
# COMPACT_ATOMS: atom_id res chain seq x y z
N MET A 1 26.96 -10.64 6.57
CA MET A 1 27.58 -9.37 6.14
C MET A 1 26.54 -8.60 5.38
N ILE A 2 26.07 -7.47 5.91
CA ILE A 2 25.19 -6.54 5.16
C ILE A 2 26.11 -5.83 4.19
N VAL A 3 26.09 -6.22 2.92
CA VAL A 3 26.79 -5.46 1.88
C VAL A 3 26.02 -4.15 1.75
N GLY A 4 26.54 -3.09 2.39
CA GLY A 4 26.00 -1.74 2.27
C GLY A 4 26.06 -1.28 0.82
N MET A 5 25.14 -0.41 0.45
CA MET A 5 25.18 0.25 -0.86
C MET A 5 26.49 1.04 -0.96
N PRO A 6 27.26 0.94 -2.07
CA PRO A 6 28.47 1.72 -2.25
C PRO A 6 28.23 3.23 -2.04
N GLU A 7 29.17 3.93 -1.43
CA GLU A 7 29.05 5.39 -1.17
C GLU A 7 28.84 6.23 -2.44
N SER A 8 29.27 5.71 -3.59
CA SER A 8 29.07 6.33 -4.90
C SER A 8 27.64 6.25 -5.43
N CYS A 9 26.76 5.45 -4.81
CA CYS A 9 25.38 5.32 -5.26
C CYS A 9 24.51 6.48 -4.76
N PRO A 10 23.54 6.96 -5.55
CA PRO A 10 22.76 8.16 -5.22
C PRO A 10 22.06 8.15 -3.86
N TRP A 11 21.63 6.98 -3.39
CA TRP A 11 20.84 6.81 -2.16
C TRP A 11 21.66 6.30 -0.96
N SER A 12 22.99 6.29 -1.05
CA SER A 12 23.89 5.77 -0.02
C SER A 12 23.65 6.42 1.36
N ALA A 13 23.40 7.73 1.41
CA ALA A 13 23.11 8.44 2.65
C ALA A 13 21.84 7.92 3.34
N LEU A 14 20.76 7.62 2.59
CA LEU A 14 19.53 7.04 3.15
C LEU A 14 19.70 5.55 3.50
N ALA A 15 20.55 4.83 2.76
CA ALA A 15 20.86 3.43 3.01
C ALA A 15 21.59 3.22 4.36
N SER A 16 22.22 4.25 4.92
CA SER A 16 22.88 4.21 6.24
C SER A 16 21.90 3.91 7.39
N TYR A 17 20.61 4.22 7.24
CA TYR A 17 19.56 3.92 8.23
C TYR A 17 19.15 2.44 8.27
N GLY A 18 19.60 1.65 7.32
CA GLY A 18 19.40 0.21 7.22
C GLY A 18 18.87 -0.25 5.86
N PRO A 19 19.06 -1.54 5.55
CA PRO A 19 18.53 -2.13 4.33
C PRO A 19 17.01 -2.31 4.45
N PRO A 20 16.28 -2.34 3.31
CA PRO A 20 14.88 -2.70 3.32
C PRO A 20 14.69 -4.16 3.76
N ASN A 21 13.54 -4.43 4.37
CA ASN A 21 13.20 -5.75 4.91
C ASN A 21 12.87 -6.78 3.82
N ILE A 22 12.41 -6.33 2.66
CA ILE A 22 12.02 -7.19 1.54
C ILE A 22 13.08 -7.11 0.44
N LYS A 23 13.42 -8.26 -0.12
CA LYS A 23 14.28 -8.38 -1.31
C LYS A 23 13.42 -8.90 -2.46
N TRP A 24 13.24 -8.07 -3.47
CA TRP A 24 12.51 -8.41 -4.68
C TRP A 24 13.39 -9.15 -5.70
N CYS A 25 12.78 -9.75 -6.71
CA CYS A 25 13.47 -10.40 -7.81
C CYS A 25 14.27 -9.43 -8.66
N GLU A 26 13.75 -8.23 -8.86
CA GLU A 26 14.41 -7.22 -9.66
C GLU A 26 15.78 -6.86 -9.10
N ALA A 27 16.78 -6.83 -9.99
CA ALA A 27 18.14 -6.47 -9.62
C ALA A 27 18.23 -5.00 -9.21
N ARG A 28 18.92 -4.74 -8.10
CA ARG A 28 19.17 -3.38 -7.64
C ARG A 28 20.28 -2.74 -8.43
N LEU A 29 19.98 -1.58 -9.01
CA LEU A 29 20.95 -0.79 -9.76
C LEU A 29 21.55 0.28 -8.86
N CYS A 30 22.83 0.61 -9.08
CA CYS A 30 23.45 1.81 -8.49
C CYS A 30 23.09 3.03 -9.35
N ALA A 31 21.82 3.44 -9.33
CA ALA A 31 21.26 4.50 -10.16
C ALA A 31 20.21 5.30 -9.37
N TRP A 32 19.74 6.42 -9.93
CA TRP A 32 18.64 7.20 -9.35
C TRP A 32 17.33 6.39 -9.23
N VAL A 33 17.11 5.42 -10.12
CA VAL A 33 16.00 4.45 -10.01
C VAL A 33 16.63 3.07 -9.82
N ASN A 34 16.55 2.54 -8.61
CA ASN A 34 17.18 1.28 -8.23
C ASN A 34 16.50 0.05 -8.84
N GLU A 35 15.17 0.03 -8.82
CA GLU A 35 14.33 -1.05 -9.32
C GLU A 35 13.34 -0.47 -10.34
N PRO A 36 13.76 -0.25 -11.61
CA PRO A 36 12.96 0.51 -12.58
C PRO A 36 11.62 -0.12 -12.93
N ALA A 37 11.52 -1.44 -13.10
CA ALA A 37 10.26 -2.09 -13.44
C ALA A 37 9.26 -1.94 -12.27
N ASN A 38 9.70 -2.21 -11.04
CA ASN A 38 8.89 -2.02 -9.85
C ASN A 38 8.52 -0.54 -9.64
N ALA A 39 9.48 0.39 -9.79
CA ALA A 39 9.22 1.81 -9.62
C ALA A 39 8.15 2.31 -10.61
N TRP A 40 8.36 2.12 -11.91
CA TRP A 40 7.46 2.67 -12.93
C TRP A 40 6.08 2.01 -12.92
N SER A 41 5.97 0.72 -12.62
CA SER A 41 4.66 0.03 -12.52
C SER A 41 3.77 0.61 -11.43
N ASN A 42 4.33 1.15 -10.36
CA ASN A 42 3.57 1.78 -9.27
C ASN A 42 2.86 3.08 -9.68
N LEU A 43 3.29 3.74 -10.76
CA LEU A 43 2.55 4.89 -11.30
C LEU A 43 1.17 4.52 -11.85
N ALA A 44 0.88 3.22 -12.07
CA ALA A 44 -0.46 2.75 -12.37
C ALA A 44 -1.48 3.13 -11.27
N PHE A 45 -1.08 3.12 -10.00
CA PHE A 45 -1.94 3.59 -8.90
C PHE A 45 -2.26 5.07 -9.01
N VAL A 46 -1.28 5.89 -9.43
CA VAL A 46 -1.50 7.32 -9.66
C VAL A 46 -2.49 7.52 -10.82
N ALA A 47 -2.34 6.76 -11.91
CA ALA A 47 -3.28 6.79 -13.03
C ALA A 47 -4.69 6.39 -12.57
N VAL A 48 -4.84 5.33 -11.75
CA VAL A 48 -6.13 4.93 -11.15
C VAL A 48 -6.71 6.06 -10.29
N ALA A 49 -5.91 6.73 -9.48
CA ALA A 49 -6.37 7.87 -8.68
C ALA A 49 -6.91 9.02 -9.56
N VAL A 50 -6.24 9.32 -10.69
CA VAL A 50 -6.73 10.30 -11.67
C VAL A 50 -8.07 9.87 -12.28
N VAL A 51 -8.21 8.59 -12.64
CA VAL A 51 -9.47 8.04 -13.16
C VAL A 51 -10.60 8.16 -12.13
N ILE A 52 -10.33 7.85 -10.85
CA ILE A 52 -11.32 8.01 -9.76
C ILE A 52 -11.78 9.48 -9.69
N VAL A 53 -10.85 10.45 -9.70
CA VAL A 53 -11.18 11.87 -9.68
C VAL A 53 -12.01 12.26 -10.92
N TRP A 54 -11.63 11.75 -12.08
CA TRP A 54 -12.33 12.03 -13.33
C TRP A 54 -13.78 11.50 -13.33
N ILE A 55 -14.01 10.26 -12.87
CA ILE A 55 -15.34 9.67 -12.70
C ILE A 55 -16.14 10.50 -11.70
N ALA A 56 -15.57 10.80 -10.53
CA ALA A 56 -16.24 11.60 -9.49
C ALA A 56 -16.66 13.01 -9.97
N ARG A 57 -15.94 13.58 -10.96
CA ARG A 57 -16.30 14.88 -11.56
C ARG A 57 -17.38 14.77 -12.64
N ARG A 58 -17.40 13.66 -13.38
CA ARG A 58 -18.36 13.45 -14.49
C ARG A 58 -19.73 12.99 -14.02
N ASP A 59 -19.77 12.12 -13.04
CA ASP A 59 -21.01 11.55 -12.54
C ASP A 59 -21.68 12.50 -11.54
N ARG A 60 -22.81 13.10 -11.96
CA ARG A 60 -23.60 13.99 -11.09
C ARG A 60 -24.27 13.23 -9.94
N GLN A 61 -24.69 11.98 -10.15
CA GLN A 61 -25.23 11.13 -9.09
C GLN A 61 -24.16 10.73 -8.07
N ALA A 62 -22.93 10.44 -8.52
CA ALA A 62 -21.80 10.19 -7.63
C ALA A 62 -21.38 11.43 -6.84
N ARG A 63 -21.71 12.64 -7.33
CA ARG A 63 -21.41 13.90 -6.61
C ARG A 63 -22.15 14.03 -5.29
N ASP A 64 -23.37 13.55 -5.19
CA ASP A 64 -24.23 13.80 -4.04
C ASP A 64 -24.12 12.70 -2.97
N ALA A 65 -24.04 11.41 -3.37
CA ALA A 65 -24.00 10.28 -2.45
C ALA A 65 -22.58 9.79 -2.14
N ASP A 66 -21.73 9.63 -3.16
CA ASP A 66 -20.42 8.96 -3.04
C ASP A 66 -19.23 9.93 -3.08
N ALA A 67 -19.44 11.19 -3.40
CA ALA A 67 -18.37 12.18 -3.53
C ALA A 67 -17.46 12.30 -2.30
N PRO A 68 -17.95 12.25 -1.05
CA PRO A 68 -17.10 12.30 0.13
C PRO A 68 -16.16 11.08 0.23
N VAL A 69 -16.63 9.91 -0.21
CA VAL A 69 -15.84 8.66 -0.23
C VAL A 69 -14.79 8.73 -1.32
N LEU A 70 -15.17 9.07 -2.56
CA LEU A 70 -14.26 9.17 -3.70
C LEU A 70 -13.17 10.23 -3.49
N ARG A 71 -13.50 11.37 -2.86
CA ARG A 71 -12.52 12.40 -2.48
C ARG A 71 -11.46 11.93 -1.50
N ARG A 72 -11.76 10.91 -0.69
CA ARG A 72 -10.82 10.30 0.25
C ARG A 72 -10.02 9.17 -0.40
N PHE A 73 -10.65 8.41 -1.30
CA PHE A 73 -10.03 7.28 -2.00
C PHE A 73 -8.92 7.72 -2.95
N ALA A 74 -9.18 8.70 -3.81
CA ALA A 74 -8.20 9.12 -4.80
C ALA A 74 -6.84 9.51 -4.21
N PRO A 75 -6.75 10.39 -3.18
CA PRO A 75 -5.47 10.74 -2.59
C PRO A 75 -4.79 9.55 -1.88
N THR A 76 -5.55 8.64 -1.25
CA THR A 76 -4.92 7.47 -0.63
C THR A 76 -4.35 6.49 -1.65
N VAL A 77 -5.03 6.27 -2.79
CA VAL A 77 -4.52 5.46 -3.90
C VAL A 77 -3.28 6.12 -4.53
N ALA A 78 -3.29 7.44 -4.70
CA ALA A 78 -2.12 8.17 -5.19
C ALA A 78 -0.93 8.06 -4.22
N LEU A 79 -1.17 8.13 -2.91
CA LEU A 79 -0.13 7.97 -1.88
C LEU A 79 0.47 6.56 -1.88
N VAL A 80 -0.32 5.50 -2.11
CA VAL A 80 0.20 4.15 -2.31
C VAL A 80 1.18 4.14 -3.50
N GLY A 81 0.74 4.64 -4.66
CA GLY A 81 1.58 4.65 -5.87
C GLY A 81 2.85 5.48 -5.71
N LEU A 82 2.75 6.68 -5.14
CA LEU A 82 3.90 7.57 -4.94
C LEU A 82 4.85 7.04 -3.86
N GLY A 83 4.34 6.53 -2.75
CA GLY A 83 5.15 5.92 -1.68
C GLY A 83 5.93 4.72 -2.19
N SER A 84 5.26 3.82 -2.92
CA SER A 84 5.88 2.65 -3.53
C SER A 84 6.87 3.03 -4.64
N PHE A 85 6.54 4.00 -5.48
CA PHE A 85 7.49 4.55 -6.46
C PHE A 85 8.77 5.05 -5.80
N ILE A 86 8.66 5.88 -4.75
CA ILE A 86 9.80 6.41 -4.00
C ILE A 86 10.60 5.27 -3.35
N TYR A 87 9.92 4.26 -2.80
CA TYR A 87 10.58 3.11 -2.22
C TYR A 87 11.41 2.35 -3.25
N HIS A 88 10.83 1.95 -4.38
CA HIS A 88 11.54 1.19 -5.42
C HIS A 88 12.60 2.03 -6.15
N THR A 89 12.42 3.36 -6.18
CA THR A 89 13.44 4.28 -6.69
C THR A 89 14.69 4.31 -5.82
N SER A 90 14.54 4.37 -4.50
CA SER A 90 15.64 4.52 -3.55
C SER A 90 16.08 3.20 -2.89
N ASN A 91 15.16 2.25 -2.74
CA ASN A 91 15.34 0.93 -2.11
C ASN A 91 16.00 1.01 -0.72
N THR A 92 15.47 1.88 0.15
CA THR A 92 15.97 2.09 1.51
C THR A 92 14.91 1.76 2.56
N TYR A 93 15.32 1.52 3.79
CA TYR A 93 14.43 1.23 4.90
C TYR A 93 13.43 2.37 5.18
N LEU A 94 13.89 3.62 5.14
CA LEU A 94 13.03 4.78 5.42
C LEU A 94 11.92 4.93 4.37
N THR A 95 12.26 4.76 3.10
CA THR A 95 11.28 4.85 2.01
C THR A 95 10.35 3.65 1.97
N GLN A 96 10.79 2.48 2.44
CA GLN A 96 9.93 1.33 2.67
C GLN A 96 8.86 1.62 3.74
N LEU A 97 9.19 2.34 4.82
CA LEU A 97 8.20 2.77 5.81
C LEU A 97 7.18 3.74 5.21
N LEU A 98 7.61 4.62 4.30
CA LEU A 98 6.69 5.52 3.58
C LEU A 98 5.73 4.76 2.67
N ASP A 99 6.22 3.73 1.96
CA ASP A 99 5.40 2.83 1.16
C ASP A 99 4.33 2.14 2.03
N PHE A 100 4.74 1.55 3.15
CA PHE A 100 3.81 0.93 4.10
C PHE A 100 2.81 1.90 4.72
N LEU A 101 3.20 3.15 4.99
CA LEU A 101 2.27 4.18 5.45
C LEU A 101 1.14 4.39 4.43
N GLY A 102 1.46 4.47 3.14
CA GLY A 102 0.47 4.55 2.05
C GLY A 102 -0.49 3.35 2.07
N MET A 103 0.04 2.14 2.17
CA MET A 103 -0.74 0.90 2.26
C MET A 103 -1.62 0.86 3.52
N TYR A 104 -1.13 1.28 4.67
CA TYR A 104 -1.91 1.35 5.92
C TYR A 104 -3.04 2.37 5.84
N LEU A 105 -2.80 3.53 5.22
CA LEU A 105 -3.84 4.54 4.98
C LEU A 105 -4.93 3.99 4.06
N PHE A 106 -4.57 3.31 2.99
CA PHE A 106 -5.52 2.72 2.04
C PHE A 106 -6.33 1.58 2.69
N CYS A 107 -5.67 0.60 3.29
CA CYS A 107 -6.34 -0.50 3.99
C CYS A 107 -7.19 0.02 5.18
N GLY A 108 -6.64 0.96 5.94
CA GLY A 108 -7.33 1.60 7.06
C GLY A 108 -8.58 2.35 6.59
N LEU A 109 -8.56 3.02 5.44
CA LEU A 109 -9.73 3.69 4.88
C LEU A 109 -10.84 2.69 4.53
N LEU A 110 -10.51 1.58 3.85
CA LEU A 110 -11.46 0.51 3.56
C LEU A 110 -12.09 -0.05 4.83
N LEU A 111 -11.26 -0.39 5.81
CA LEU A 111 -11.71 -0.92 7.09
C LEU A 111 -12.54 0.10 7.87
N GLY A 112 -12.12 1.37 7.89
CA GLY A 112 -12.85 2.44 8.57
C GLY A 112 -14.21 2.73 7.95
N LEU A 113 -14.34 2.65 6.62
CA LEU A 113 -15.62 2.76 5.92
C LEU A 113 -16.53 1.57 6.25
N ASN A 114 -16.00 0.35 6.28
CA ASN A 114 -16.76 -0.82 6.69
C ASN A 114 -17.20 -0.74 8.16
N ALA A 115 -16.33 -0.27 9.06
CA ALA A 115 -16.66 -0.03 10.45
C ALA A 115 -17.79 1.02 10.61
N ALA A 116 -17.78 2.06 9.76
CA ALA A 116 -18.85 3.05 9.75
C ALA A 116 -20.17 2.46 9.23
N ARG A 117 -20.15 1.62 8.19
CA ARG A 117 -21.33 0.91 7.67
C ARG A 117 -21.93 -0.06 8.71
N LEU A 118 -21.07 -0.69 9.53
CA LEU A 118 -21.48 -1.58 10.61
C LEU A 118 -21.92 -0.82 11.90
N GLY A 119 -21.85 0.50 11.90
CA GLY A 119 -22.18 1.32 13.06
C GLY A 119 -21.14 1.32 14.18
N TRP A 120 -19.97 0.72 13.96
CA TRP A 120 -18.89 0.65 14.96
C TRP A 120 -18.09 1.96 15.09
N LEU A 121 -18.12 2.78 14.03
CA LEU A 121 -17.37 4.05 13.95
C LEU A 121 -18.25 5.15 13.37
N ALA A 122 -18.27 6.31 14.02
CA ALA A 122 -18.98 7.48 13.46
C ALA A 122 -18.29 7.95 12.17
N PRO A 123 -19.03 8.18 11.06
CA PRO A 123 -18.46 8.55 9.75
C PRO A 123 -17.51 9.75 9.80
N ARG A 124 -17.78 10.73 10.66
CA ARG A 124 -16.93 11.92 10.87
C ARG A 124 -15.55 11.60 11.47
N ARG A 125 -15.42 10.47 12.20
CA ARG A 125 -14.17 10.06 12.85
C ARG A 125 -13.32 9.14 11.98
N VAL A 126 -13.83 8.63 10.86
CA VAL A 126 -13.12 7.65 10.01
C VAL A 126 -11.71 8.14 9.67
N MET A 127 -11.58 9.36 9.09
CA MET A 127 -10.26 9.85 8.68
C MET A 127 -9.30 10.04 9.85
N THR A 128 -9.77 10.54 10.99
CA THR A 128 -8.92 10.72 12.19
C THR A 128 -8.39 9.38 12.68
N VAL A 129 -9.28 8.39 12.83
CA VAL A 129 -8.91 7.05 13.29
C VAL A 129 -7.97 6.36 12.31
N VAL A 130 -8.25 6.47 11.01
CA VAL A 130 -7.41 5.89 9.95
C VAL A 130 -6.01 6.52 9.94
N SER A 131 -5.93 7.85 9.99
CA SER A 131 -4.62 8.54 9.97
C SER A 131 -3.79 8.23 11.21
N LEU A 132 -4.38 8.28 12.40
CA LEU A 132 -3.68 7.94 13.65
C LEU A 132 -3.30 6.45 13.69
N GLY A 133 -4.19 5.58 13.24
CA GLY A 133 -3.93 4.14 13.14
C GLY A 133 -2.80 3.82 12.17
N ALA A 134 -2.78 4.44 11.00
CA ALA A 134 -1.72 4.25 10.01
C ALA A 134 -0.35 4.74 10.52
N LEU A 135 -0.31 5.92 11.16
CA LEU A 135 0.91 6.41 11.80
C LEU A 135 1.38 5.47 12.91
N GLY A 136 0.48 5.06 13.80
CA GLY A 136 0.78 4.12 14.88
C GLY A 136 1.31 2.79 14.35
N LEU A 137 0.66 2.20 13.33
CA LEU A 137 1.14 0.98 12.67
C LEU A 137 2.51 1.18 12.02
N THR A 138 2.77 2.32 11.40
CA THR A 138 4.08 2.61 10.81
C THR A 138 5.16 2.65 11.88
N VAL A 139 4.90 3.30 13.02
CA VAL A 139 5.84 3.34 14.16
C VAL A 139 6.06 1.93 14.74
N VAL A 140 4.99 1.18 14.96
CA VAL A 140 5.09 -0.22 15.43
C VAL A 140 5.90 -1.06 14.44
N THR A 141 5.62 -0.93 13.15
CA THR A 141 6.36 -1.63 12.09
C THR A 141 7.84 -1.27 12.13
N ALA A 142 8.19 0.01 12.26
CA ALA A 142 9.58 0.45 12.37
C ALA A 142 10.32 -0.16 13.56
N VAL A 143 9.61 -0.45 14.63
CA VAL A 143 10.18 -1.12 15.82
C VAL A 143 10.27 -2.63 15.61
N VAL A 144 9.16 -3.30 15.25
CA VAL A 144 9.10 -4.77 15.23
C VAL A 144 9.93 -5.40 14.11
N VAL A 145 10.12 -4.69 13.00
CA VAL A 145 11.00 -5.14 11.90
C VAL A 145 12.45 -5.32 12.37
N ARG A 146 12.90 -4.51 13.31
CA ARG A 146 14.25 -4.65 13.90
C ARG A 146 14.42 -5.95 14.69
N PHE A 147 13.31 -6.56 15.12
CA PHE A 147 13.29 -7.87 15.78
C PHE A 147 13.01 -9.03 14.82
N GLY A 148 13.08 -8.79 13.51
CA GLY A 148 12.92 -9.83 12.47
C GLY A 148 11.46 -10.19 12.16
N ALA A 149 10.49 -9.43 12.63
CA ALA A 149 9.09 -9.66 12.28
C ALA A 149 8.84 -9.37 10.78
N PRO A 150 8.12 -10.24 10.06
CA PRO A 150 7.79 -10.00 8.67
C PRO A 150 6.78 -8.85 8.55
N ILE A 151 7.18 -7.79 7.88
CA ILE A 151 6.37 -6.57 7.70
C ILE A 151 5.03 -6.85 7.00
N GLN A 152 5.00 -7.86 6.12
CA GLN A 152 3.83 -8.28 5.35
C GLN A 152 2.67 -8.79 6.23
N LEU A 153 2.98 -9.26 7.45
CA LEU A 153 1.97 -9.78 8.37
C LEU A 153 0.91 -8.71 8.73
N ASN A 154 1.35 -7.47 8.94
CA ASN A 154 0.44 -6.37 9.27
C ASN A 154 -0.57 -6.12 8.13
N ILE A 155 -0.10 -6.16 6.88
CA ILE A 155 -0.97 -5.99 5.71
C ILE A 155 -1.92 -7.19 5.57
N ALA A 156 -1.43 -8.42 5.77
CA ALA A 156 -2.27 -9.61 5.70
C ALA A 156 -3.41 -9.57 6.72
N VAL A 157 -3.13 -9.13 7.95
CA VAL A 157 -4.16 -8.96 9.01
C VAL A 157 -5.18 -7.89 8.61
N LEU A 158 -4.74 -6.73 8.10
CA LEU A 158 -5.64 -5.67 7.64
C LEU A 158 -6.51 -6.14 6.48
N VAL A 159 -5.94 -6.82 5.50
CA VAL A 159 -6.68 -7.38 4.36
C VAL A 159 -7.72 -8.40 4.83
N ALA A 160 -7.35 -9.32 5.73
CA ALA A 160 -8.30 -10.27 6.30
C ALA A 160 -9.47 -9.55 7.02
N ALA A 161 -9.16 -8.51 7.81
CA ALA A 161 -10.18 -7.70 8.49
C ALA A 161 -11.10 -6.98 7.51
N ILE A 162 -10.56 -6.45 6.39
CA ILE A 162 -11.36 -5.81 5.33
C ILE A 162 -12.30 -6.83 4.69
N VAL A 163 -11.80 -8.00 4.30
CA VAL A 163 -12.63 -9.05 3.67
C VAL A 163 -13.75 -9.50 4.59
N ILE A 164 -13.43 -9.76 5.87
CA ILE A 164 -14.41 -10.18 6.89
C ILE A 164 -15.49 -9.10 7.11
N THR A 165 -15.07 -7.83 7.25
CA THR A 165 -16.02 -6.73 7.49
C THR A 165 -16.85 -6.42 6.26
N GLU A 166 -16.30 -6.47 5.05
CA GLU A 166 -17.06 -6.30 3.81
C GLU A 166 -18.09 -7.44 3.64
N ALA A 167 -17.71 -8.68 3.92
CA ALA A 167 -18.65 -9.81 3.90
C ALA A 167 -19.81 -9.60 4.89
N ARG A 168 -19.55 -9.05 6.08
CA ARG A 168 -20.58 -8.73 7.08
C ARG A 168 -21.47 -7.57 6.67
N CYS A 169 -20.93 -6.56 6.01
CA CYS A 169 -21.71 -5.43 5.48
C CYS A 169 -22.69 -5.87 4.38
N GLY A 170 -22.46 -7.00 3.74
CA GLY A 170 -23.13 -7.40 2.51
C GLY A 170 -22.67 -6.56 1.33
N PRO A 171 -21.84 -7.07 0.41
CA PRO A 171 -21.31 -6.30 -0.70
C PRO A 171 -22.44 -5.83 -1.62
N ALA A 172 -22.47 -4.53 -1.91
CA ALA A 172 -23.50 -3.93 -2.77
C ALA A 172 -23.50 -4.51 -4.19
N ARG A 173 -22.31 -4.95 -4.67
CA ARG A 173 -22.12 -5.62 -5.97
C ARG A 173 -21.27 -6.87 -5.76
N ARG A 174 -21.91 -8.03 -5.56
CA ARG A 174 -21.23 -9.31 -5.33
C ARG A 174 -20.19 -9.65 -6.38
N GLY A 175 -20.49 -9.42 -7.67
CA GLY A 175 -19.54 -9.68 -8.77
C GLY A 175 -18.25 -8.85 -8.65
N ALA A 176 -18.37 -7.55 -8.33
CA ALA A 176 -17.22 -6.67 -8.13
C ALA A 176 -16.39 -7.09 -6.90
N PHE A 177 -17.04 -7.52 -5.82
CA PHE A 177 -16.37 -8.05 -4.63
C PHE A 177 -15.55 -9.32 -4.95
N TYR A 178 -16.14 -10.30 -5.64
CA TYR A 178 -15.43 -11.52 -6.00
C TYR A 178 -14.30 -11.27 -7.01
N LEU A 179 -14.49 -10.34 -7.95
CA LEU A 179 -13.41 -9.93 -8.86
C LEU A 179 -12.26 -9.28 -8.08
N ALA A 180 -12.55 -8.35 -7.17
CA ALA A 180 -11.54 -7.72 -6.33
C ALA A 180 -10.77 -8.75 -5.47
N LEU A 181 -11.49 -9.73 -4.91
CA LEU A 181 -10.88 -10.82 -4.13
C LEU A 181 -9.99 -11.70 -5.00
N ALA A 182 -10.41 -12.05 -6.21
CA ALA A 182 -9.61 -12.84 -7.14
C ALA A 182 -8.33 -12.10 -7.55
N LEU A 183 -8.44 -10.80 -7.88
CA LEU A 183 -7.28 -9.96 -8.20
C LEU A 183 -6.33 -9.80 -7.01
N LEU A 184 -6.86 -9.64 -5.80
CA LEU A 184 -6.07 -9.60 -4.57
C LEU A 184 -5.30 -10.91 -4.37
N LEU A 185 -5.96 -12.05 -4.50
CA LEU A 185 -5.31 -13.37 -4.36
C LEU A 185 -4.22 -13.57 -5.43
N ALA A 186 -4.48 -13.19 -6.67
CA ALA A 186 -3.47 -13.22 -7.73
C ALA A 186 -2.27 -12.33 -7.39
N GLY A 187 -2.50 -11.11 -6.88
CA GLY A 187 -1.45 -10.20 -6.43
C GLY A 187 -0.64 -10.76 -5.26
N VAL A 188 -1.30 -11.38 -4.27
CA VAL A 188 -0.62 -12.04 -3.14
C VAL A 188 0.26 -13.19 -3.62
N VAL A 189 -0.23 -14.03 -4.54
CA VAL A 189 0.56 -15.13 -5.12
C VAL A 189 1.76 -14.58 -5.89
N ALA A 190 1.57 -13.59 -6.75
CA ALA A 190 2.66 -12.96 -7.50
C ALA A 190 3.72 -12.37 -6.55
N SER A 191 3.30 -11.61 -5.54
CA SER A 191 4.21 -11.03 -4.54
C SER A 191 4.94 -12.09 -3.72
N PHE A 192 4.29 -13.22 -3.40
CA PHE A 192 4.94 -14.33 -2.71
C PHE A 192 6.00 -15.00 -3.59
N LEU A 193 5.70 -15.23 -4.87
CA LEU A 193 6.64 -15.83 -5.82
C LEU A 193 7.87 -14.92 -6.03
N ASP A 194 7.65 -13.61 -6.13
CA ASP A 194 8.71 -12.62 -6.25
C ASP A 194 9.54 -12.54 -4.96
N ALA A 195 8.94 -12.33 -3.80
CA ALA A 195 9.65 -12.22 -2.52
C ALA A 195 10.37 -13.53 -2.13
N SER A 196 9.82 -14.70 -2.51
CA SER A 196 10.48 -16.00 -2.32
C SER A 196 11.57 -16.30 -3.36
N ARG A 197 11.74 -15.41 -4.35
CA ARG A 197 12.70 -15.52 -5.45
C ARG A 197 12.57 -16.81 -6.27
N ARG A 198 11.38 -17.40 -6.33
CA ARG A 198 11.13 -18.65 -7.08
C ARG A 198 11.01 -18.43 -8.59
N TRP A 199 10.71 -17.21 -8.99
CA TRP A 199 10.56 -16.80 -10.40
C TRP A 199 11.61 -15.77 -10.82
N CYS A 200 12.68 -15.60 -10.02
CA CYS A 200 13.79 -14.76 -10.44
C CYS A 200 14.59 -15.52 -11.50
N ASP A 201 14.73 -14.95 -12.69
CA ASP A 201 15.76 -15.36 -13.61
C ASP A 201 17.12 -14.98 -12.99
N PRO A 202 18.12 -15.89 -13.05
CA PRO A 202 19.45 -15.66 -12.49
C PRO A 202 20.23 -14.59 -13.25
#